data_31400a1cbb6c0f10f8e9480a22fa3c03
#
_entry.id   31400a1cbb6c0f10f8e9480a22fa3c03
#
_cell.length_a   1.000
_cell.length_b   1.000
_cell.length_c   1.000
_cell.angle_alpha   90.00
_cell.angle_beta   90.00
_cell.angle_gamma   90.00
#
_symmetry.space_group_name_H-M   'P 1'
#
loop_
_entity.id
_entity.type
_entity.pdbx_description
1 polymer ?
#
loop_
_entity_poly.entity_id
_entity_poly.type
_entity_poly.pdbx_seq_one_letter_code
_entity_poly.pdbx_strand_id
1 'polypeptide(L)'
;DIDIYLMGDYDKGNEAVKKAGIDLRLDFFVHSEFTVDGINVENHLYFVNPNVNRTGEYVQQALLSLVDNYDNHPTVAGALIPSAEFATLFFARHASWHYARECIKLRDICDWGVMLNHYRDCIDINTILSHLENCGLTRFASILTTIAEQILGVTLPLHFSERYEALATRVLEDILSFEDE
;
A
#
# COMPACT_ATOMS: atom_id res chain seq x y z
N ASP A 1 -10.87 -6.23 -0.07
CA ASP A 1 -10.35 -6.78 -1.32
C ASP A 1 -9.06 -7.55 -1.10
N ILE A 2 -8.67 -8.32 -2.10
CA ILE A 2 -7.41 -9.06 -2.14
C ILE A 2 -6.66 -8.61 -3.39
N ASP A 3 -5.51 -7.96 -3.17
CA ASP A 3 -4.61 -7.57 -4.26
C ASP A 3 -3.70 -8.75 -4.61
N ILE A 4 -3.66 -9.13 -5.89
CA ILE A 4 -2.75 -10.15 -6.40
C ILE A 4 -1.89 -9.60 -7.53
N TYR A 5 -0.63 -10.06 -7.59
CA TYR A 5 0.29 -9.78 -8.69
C TYR A 5 0.90 -11.08 -9.21
N LEU A 6 0.69 -11.39 -10.48
CA LEU A 6 1.05 -12.67 -11.09
C LEU A 6 2.41 -12.66 -11.80
N MET A 7 3.32 -11.81 -11.36
CA MET A 7 4.72 -11.80 -11.83
C MET A 7 4.86 -11.69 -13.36
N GLY A 8 4.03 -10.82 -13.97
CA GLY A 8 3.99 -10.62 -15.43
C GLY A 8 2.96 -11.48 -16.18
N ASP A 9 2.28 -12.39 -15.51
CA ASP A 9 1.24 -13.26 -16.11
C ASP A 9 -0.19 -12.67 -15.99
N TYR A 10 -0.32 -11.34 -15.94
CA TYR A 10 -1.60 -10.61 -15.81
C TYR A 10 -2.68 -11.14 -16.78
N ASP A 11 -2.37 -11.23 -18.08
CA ASP A 11 -3.32 -11.69 -19.11
C ASP A 11 -3.73 -13.15 -18.92
N LYS A 12 -2.79 -14.02 -18.54
CA LYS A 12 -3.08 -15.43 -18.25
C LYS A 12 -4.00 -15.57 -17.03
N GLY A 13 -3.81 -14.73 -16.00
CA GLY A 13 -4.71 -14.67 -14.85
C GLY A 13 -6.13 -14.28 -15.27
N ASN A 14 -6.26 -13.23 -16.06
CA ASN A 14 -7.55 -12.77 -16.58
C ASN A 14 -8.24 -13.83 -17.46
N GLU A 15 -7.49 -14.54 -18.29
CA GLU A 15 -8.03 -15.65 -19.06
C GLU A 15 -8.51 -16.81 -18.19
N ALA A 16 -7.79 -17.13 -17.09
CA ALA A 16 -8.20 -18.17 -16.16
C ALA A 16 -9.51 -17.81 -15.46
N VAL A 17 -9.67 -16.56 -15.02
CA VAL A 17 -10.91 -16.04 -14.42
C VAL A 17 -12.09 -16.17 -15.40
N LYS A 18 -11.92 -15.75 -16.66
CA LYS A 18 -12.95 -15.88 -17.71
C LYS A 18 -13.29 -17.34 -17.99
N LYS A 19 -12.30 -18.25 -18.07
CA LYS A 19 -12.53 -19.69 -18.25
C LYS A 19 -13.29 -20.33 -17.10
N ALA A 20 -13.14 -19.80 -15.88
CA ALA A 20 -13.90 -20.22 -14.72
C ALA A 20 -15.35 -19.71 -14.71
N GLY A 21 -15.75 -18.91 -15.70
CA GLY A 21 -17.11 -18.32 -15.79
C GLY A 21 -17.36 -17.19 -14.81
N ILE A 22 -16.29 -16.56 -14.32
CA ILE A 22 -16.36 -15.43 -13.39
C ILE A 22 -16.35 -14.13 -14.19
N ASP A 23 -17.24 -13.20 -13.85
CA ASP A 23 -17.29 -11.89 -14.48
C ASP A 23 -16.04 -11.08 -14.16
N LEU A 24 -15.41 -10.53 -15.19
CA LEU A 24 -14.14 -9.79 -15.09
C LEU A 24 -14.33 -8.36 -15.59
N ARG A 25 -14.02 -7.39 -14.73
CA ARG A 25 -14.01 -5.97 -15.07
C ARG A 25 -12.60 -5.55 -15.49
N LEU A 26 -12.50 -4.86 -16.64
CA LEU A 26 -11.23 -4.43 -17.27
C LEU A 26 -11.17 -2.91 -17.46
N ASP A 27 -12.01 -2.17 -16.79
CA ASP A 27 -12.18 -0.71 -16.90
C ASP A 27 -11.16 0.08 -16.06
N PHE A 28 -10.29 -0.62 -15.32
CA PHE A 28 -9.23 -0.02 -14.51
C PHE A 28 -7.88 -0.04 -15.24
N PHE A 29 -7.10 1.01 -15.08
CA PHE A 29 -5.82 1.13 -15.76
C PHE A 29 -4.71 0.26 -15.14
N VAL A 30 -4.76 0.05 -13.83
CA VAL A 30 -3.68 -0.61 -13.08
C VAL A 30 -3.98 -2.07 -12.73
N HIS A 31 -5.25 -2.48 -12.73
CA HIS A 31 -5.68 -3.83 -12.39
C HIS A 31 -6.94 -4.23 -13.18
N SER A 32 -7.30 -5.48 -13.11
CA SER A 32 -8.64 -6.01 -13.40
C SER A 32 -9.29 -6.47 -12.10
N GLU A 33 -10.61 -6.47 -12.05
CA GLU A 33 -11.38 -6.75 -10.83
C GLU A 33 -12.38 -7.89 -11.08
N PHE A 34 -12.52 -8.78 -10.11
CA PHE A 34 -13.51 -9.87 -10.11
C PHE A 34 -13.88 -10.26 -8.67
N THR A 35 -14.99 -10.97 -8.52
CA THR A 35 -15.46 -11.38 -7.19
C THR A 35 -15.49 -12.89 -7.07
N VAL A 36 -14.92 -13.43 -5.98
CA VAL A 36 -14.97 -14.86 -5.62
C VAL A 36 -15.53 -14.99 -4.22
N ASP A 37 -16.61 -15.75 -4.09
CA ASP A 37 -17.29 -16.00 -2.79
C ASP A 37 -17.65 -14.70 -2.02
N GLY A 38 -18.00 -13.64 -2.75
CA GLY A 38 -18.33 -12.33 -2.19
C GLY A 38 -17.12 -11.46 -1.81
N ILE A 39 -15.90 -11.93 -2.07
CA ILE A 39 -14.66 -11.17 -1.84
C ILE A 39 -14.21 -10.57 -3.16
N ASN A 40 -13.94 -9.26 -3.14
CA ASN A 40 -13.36 -8.57 -4.29
C ASN A 40 -11.87 -8.91 -4.42
N VAL A 41 -11.43 -9.19 -5.64
CA VAL A 41 -10.04 -9.52 -5.98
C VAL A 41 -9.58 -8.61 -7.11
N GLU A 42 -8.43 -7.98 -6.93
CA GLU A 42 -7.76 -7.13 -7.91
C GLU A 42 -6.52 -7.81 -8.46
N ASN A 43 -6.54 -8.17 -9.76
CA ASN A 43 -5.36 -8.69 -10.44
C ASN A 43 -4.56 -7.50 -11.00
N HIS A 44 -3.42 -7.22 -10.43
CA HIS A 44 -2.61 -6.06 -10.78
C HIS A 44 -1.74 -6.26 -12.01
N LEU A 45 -1.87 -5.36 -12.99
CA LEU A 45 -0.90 -5.16 -14.08
C LEU A 45 0.25 -4.24 -13.62
N TYR A 46 -0.10 -3.19 -12.86
CA TYR A 46 0.82 -2.24 -12.24
C TYR A 46 0.42 -2.01 -10.80
N PHE A 47 1.38 -1.86 -9.91
CA PHE A 47 1.12 -1.41 -8.54
C PHE A 47 0.74 0.07 -8.48
N VAL A 48 1.35 0.87 -9.36
CA VAL A 48 1.08 2.29 -9.54
C VAL A 48 1.12 2.60 -11.02
N ASN A 49 0.23 3.47 -11.50
CA ASN A 49 0.27 3.89 -12.90
C ASN A 49 1.59 4.62 -13.23
N PRO A 50 2.50 4.00 -13.99
CA PRO A 50 3.82 4.56 -14.29
C PRO A 50 3.76 5.74 -15.28
N ASN A 51 2.63 5.89 -16.00
CA ASN A 51 2.51 6.84 -17.10
C ASN A 51 1.98 8.22 -16.69
N VAL A 52 1.64 8.40 -15.40
CA VAL A 52 1.09 9.68 -14.92
C VAL A 52 2.18 10.74 -14.77
N ASN A 53 3.30 10.37 -14.15
CA ASN A 53 4.44 11.27 -13.92
C ASN A 53 5.69 10.47 -13.49
N ARG A 54 6.84 11.19 -13.39
CA ARG A 54 8.11 10.57 -12.98
C ARG A 54 8.07 9.89 -11.60
N THR A 55 7.28 10.42 -10.68
CA THR A 55 7.13 9.82 -9.35
C THR A 55 6.40 8.47 -9.44
N GLY A 56 5.34 8.39 -10.25
CA GLY A 56 4.64 7.12 -10.50
C GLY A 56 5.56 6.08 -11.14
N GLU A 57 6.36 6.47 -12.13
CA GLU A 57 7.37 5.61 -12.74
C GLU A 57 8.40 5.13 -11.71
N TYR A 58 8.95 6.03 -10.89
CA TYR A 58 9.90 5.68 -9.84
C TYR A 58 9.30 4.68 -8.82
N VAL A 59 8.10 4.96 -8.32
CA VAL A 59 7.44 4.09 -7.33
C VAL A 59 7.17 2.70 -7.92
N GLN A 60 6.68 2.62 -9.17
CA GLN A 60 6.46 1.35 -9.86
C GLN A 60 7.76 0.54 -9.96
N GLN A 61 8.87 1.15 -10.36
CA GLN A 61 10.17 0.49 -10.48
C GLN A 61 10.71 0.06 -9.10
N ALA A 62 10.57 0.90 -8.07
CA ALA A 62 10.96 0.57 -6.72
C ALA A 62 10.19 -0.65 -6.18
N LEU A 63 8.86 -0.67 -6.36
CA LEU A 63 8.03 -1.79 -5.95
C LEU A 63 8.38 -3.08 -6.71
N LEU A 64 8.62 -3.01 -8.02
CA LEU A 64 9.08 -4.17 -8.80
C LEU A 64 10.40 -4.72 -8.27
N SER A 65 11.37 -3.85 -7.99
CA SER A 65 12.67 -4.28 -7.44
C SER A 65 12.57 -4.97 -6.07
N LEU A 66 11.57 -4.59 -5.27
CA LEU A 66 11.30 -5.21 -3.97
C LEU A 66 10.57 -6.56 -4.09
N VAL A 67 9.90 -6.83 -5.22
CA VAL A 67 9.24 -8.09 -5.50
C VAL A 67 10.18 -9.11 -6.13
N ASP A 68 11.19 -8.70 -6.89
CA ASP A 68 12.06 -9.59 -7.69
C ASP A 68 12.92 -10.58 -6.87
N ASN A 69 12.98 -10.43 -5.54
CA ASN A 69 13.75 -11.33 -4.67
C ASN A 69 12.85 -12.39 -4.02
N TYR A 70 12.35 -13.34 -4.81
CA TYR A 70 11.37 -14.36 -4.39
C TYR A 70 11.84 -15.32 -3.30
N ASP A 71 13.13 -15.65 -3.25
CA ASP A 71 13.66 -16.71 -2.38
C ASP A 71 13.52 -16.37 -0.87
N ASN A 72 13.31 -15.09 -0.54
CA ASN A 72 13.20 -14.61 0.82
C ASN A 72 11.76 -14.24 1.25
N HIS A 73 10.77 -14.44 0.36
CA HIS A 73 9.39 -14.09 0.70
C HIS A 73 8.72 -15.21 1.51
N PRO A 74 8.02 -14.87 2.61
CA PRO A 74 7.19 -15.83 3.30
C PRO A 74 6.03 -16.28 2.40
N THR A 75 5.50 -17.47 2.63
CA THR A 75 4.35 -17.99 1.88
C THR A 75 3.16 -18.27 2.80
N VAL A 76 1.97 -17.95 2.32
CA VAL A 76 0.71 -18.33 2.95
C VAL A 76 -0.17 -19.02 1.92
N ALA A 77 -0.58 -20.24 2.20
CA ALA A 77 -1.40 -21.08 1.29
C ALA A 77 -0.82 -21.20 -0.14
N GLY A 78 0.51 -21.12 -0.29
CA GLY A 78 1.20 -21.18 -1.58
C GLY A 78 1.32 -19.84 -2.30
N ALA A 79 0.76 -18.76 -1.78
CA ALA A 79 0.98 -17.40 -2.28
C ALA A 79 2.20 -16.76 -1.60
N LEU A 80 3.00 -16.03 -2.35
CA LEU A 80 4.09 -15.23 -1.80
C LEU A 80 3.51 -13.99 -1.11
N ILE A 81 4.01 -13.68 0.08
CA ILE A 81 3.68 -12.46 0.80
C ILE A 81 4.79 -11.43 0.52
N PRO A 82 4.44 -10.19 0.18
CA PRO A 82 5.43 -9.15 -0.06
C PRO A 82 6.35 -8.89 1.13
N SER A 83 7.56 -8.35 0.86
CA SER A 83 8.48 -7.93 1.93
C SER A 83 7.90 -6.76 2.75
N ALA A 84 8.47 -6.53 3.94
CA ALA A 84 8.12 -5.40 4.79
C ALA A 84 8.30 -4.05 4.07
N GLU A 85 9.37 -3.94 3.28
CA GLU A 85 9.70 -2.75 2.49
C GLU A 85 8.66 -2.51 1.40
N PHE A 86 8.29 -3.57 0.66
CA PHE A 86 7.23 -3.48 -0.35
C PHE A 86 5.91 -3.02 0.30
N ALA A 87 5.47 -3.73 1.35
CA ALA A 87 4.22 -3.43 2.03
C ALA A 87 4.17 -1.99 2.54
N THR A 88 5.27 -1.50 3.11
CA THR A 88 5.36 -0.13 3.64
C THR A 88 5.30 0.93 2.53
N LEU A 89 6.07 0.75 1.45
CA LEU A 89 6.10 1.71 0.34
C LEU A 89 4.75 1.71 -0.41
N PHE A 90 4.21 0.52 -0.67
CA PHE A 90 2.92 0.38 -1.35
C PHE A 90 1.80 1.02 -0.54
N PHE A 91 1.72 0.72 0.76
CA PHE A 91 0.72 1.29 1.65
C PHE A 91 0.79 2.82 1.70
N ALA A 92 1.98 3.39 1.92
CA ALA A 92 2.17 4.84 1.97
C ALA A 92 1.71 5.52 0.66
N ARG A 93 2.04 4.91 -0.48
CA ARG A 93 1.64 5.41 -1.81
C ARG A 93 0.13 5.28 -2.02
N HIS A 94 -0.45 4.13 -1.69
CA HIS A 94 -1.87 3.84 -1.84
C HIS A 94 -2.72 4.77 -0.94
N ALA A 95 -2.39 4.84 0.35
CA ALA A 95 -3.08 5.72 1.30
C ALA A 95 -2.97 7.21 0.89
N SER A 96 -1.81 7.67 0.39
CA SER A 96 -1.67 9.05 -0.09
C SER A 96 -2.54 9.36 -1.30
N TRP A 97 -2.76 8.38 -2.16
CA TRP A 97 -3.63 8.49 -3.33
C TRP A 97 -5.11 8.61 -2.92
N HIS A 98 -5.56 7.75 -1.99
CA HIS A 98 -6.92 7.80 -1.47
C HIS A 98 -7.18 9.08 -0.68
N TYR A 99 -6.27 9.49 0.20
CA TYR A 99 -6.41 10.72 0.96
C TYR A 99 -6.60 11.96 0.06
N ALA A 100 -5.87 12.01 -1.04
CA ALA A 100 -5.96 13.14 -1.98
C ALA A 100 -7.27 13.17 -2.79
N ARG A 101 -8.05 12.10 -2.84
CA ARG A 101 -9.25 11.96 -3.70
C ARG A 101 -10.55 11.84 -2.93
N GLU A 102 -10.58 11.04 -1.89
CA GLU A 102 -11.79 10.59 -1.19
C GLU A 102 -11.61 10.45 0.32
N CYS A 103 -10.47 10.92 0.85
CA CYS A 103 -10.03 10.67 2.21
C CYS A 103 -9.67 9.19 2.49
N ILE A 104 -8.96 8.96 3.60
CA ILE A 104 -8.71 7.62 4.15
C ILE A 104 -9.53 7.43 5.42
N LYS A 105 -9.71 6.19 5.85
CA LYS A 105 -10.46 5.85 7.05
C LYS A 105 -9.52 5.69 8.25
N LEU A 106 -10.09 5.77 9.45
CA LEU A 106 -9.35 5.49 10.69
C LEU A 106 -8.73 4.08 10.68
N ARG A 107 -9.39 3.11 10.02
CA ARG A 107 -8.85 1.76 9.82
C ARG A 107 -7.49 1.80 9.11
N ASP A 108 -7.32 2.63 8.09
CA ASP A 108 -6.05 2.71 7.33
C ASP A 108 -4.90 3.21 8.22
N ILE A 109 -5.19 4.11 9.17
CA ILE A 109 -4.22 4.53 10.19
C ILE A 109 -3.84 3.36 11.12
N CYS A 110 -4.83 2.59 11.55
CA CYS A 110 -4.60 1.41 12.40
C CYS A 110 -3.79 0.34 11.63
N ASP A 111 -4.15 0.08 10.38
CA ASP A 111 -3.46 -0.89 9.53
C ASP A 111 -1.99 -0.48 9.30
N TRP A 112 -1.72 0.81 9.06
CA TRP A 112 -0.35 1.35 9.01
C TRP A 112 0.44 1.07 10.29
N GLY A 113 -0.14 1.39 11.45
CA GLY A 113 0.51 1.19 12.74
C GLY A 113 0.74 -0.29 13.07
N VAL A 114 -0.25 -1.15 12.84
CA VAL A 114 -0.16 -2.60 13.07
C VAL A 114 0.87 -3.23 12.15
N MET A 115 0.88 -2.88 10.86
CA MET A 115 1.84 -3.37 9.88
C MET A 115 3.28 -3.00 10.28
N LEU A 116 3.56 -1.74 10.57
CA LEU A 116 4.90 -1.31 10.98
C LEU A 116 5.34 -1.95 12.30
N ASN A 117 4.42 -2.11 13.25
CA ASN A 117 4.74 -2.79 14.50
C ASN A 117 5.03 -4.28 14.28
N HIS A 118 4.32 -4.94 13.37
CA HIS A 118 4.56 -6.34 12.99
C HIS A 118 5.93 -6.52 12.35
N TYR A 119 6.34 -5.62 11.47
CA TYR A 119 7.62 -5.71 10.74
C TYR A 119 8.79 -5.05 11.46
N ARG A 120 8.63 -4.55 12.69
CA ARG A 120 9.63 -3.71 13.38
C ARG A 120 11.05 -4.31 13.45
N ASP A 121 11.15 -5.62 13.53
CA ASP A 121 12.42 -6.34 13.73
C ASP A 121 13.04 -6.84 12.41
N CYS A 122 12.35 -6.69 11.28
CA CYS A 122 12.81 -7.19 9.98
C CYS A 122 12.81 -6.14 8.85
N ILE A 123 12.18 -4.98 9.03
CA ILE A 123 12.14 -3.92 8.02
C ILE A 123 13.49 -3.19 7.91
N ASP A 124 14.01 -3.04 6.68
CA ASP A 124 15.13 -2.14 6.42
C ASP A 124 14.67 -0.68 6.37
N ILE A 125 14.77 -0.03 7.52
CA ILE A 125 14.35 1.36 7.72
C ILE A 125 15.06 2.33 6.77
N ASN A 126 16.36 2.15 6.52
CA ASN A 126 17.12 3.04 5.65
C ASN A 126 16.65 2.95 4.19
N THR A 127 16.40 1.74 3.72
CA THR A 127 15.82 1.50 2.39
C THR A 127 14.47 2.17 2.25
N ILE A 128 13.57 2.01 3.24
CA ILE A 128 12.24 2.61 3.19
C ILE A 128 12.29 4.13 3.27
N LEU A 129 13.06 4.71 4.17
CA LEU A 129 13.19 6.18 4.27
C LEU A 129 13.72 6.77 2.96
N SER A 130 14.70 6.12 2.32
CA SER A 130 15.20 6.54 1.01
C SER A 130 14.13 6.49 -0.08
N HIS A 131 13.32 5.43 -0.13
CA HIS A 131 12.21 5.34 -1.09
C HIS A 131 11.14 6.42 -0.84
N LEU A 132 10.74 6.62 0.41
CA LEU A 132 9.76 7.65 0.78
C LEU A 132 10.25 9.06 0.42
N GLU A 133 11.54 9.35 0.59
CA GLU A 133 12.14 10.63 0.20
C GLU A 133 12.12 10.80 -1.32
N ASN A 134 12.60 9.81 -2.07
CA ASN A 134 12.68 9.87 -3.54
C ASN A 134 11.30 9.98 -4.22
N CYS A 135 10.24 9.49 -3.61
CA CYS A 135 8.87 9.64 -4.14
C CYS A 135 8.05 10.77 -3.48
N GLY A 136 8.67 11.57 -2.59
CA GLY A 136 8.01 12.72 -1.94
C GLY A 136 6.93 12.35 -0.93
N LEU A 137 6.99 11.13 -0.36
CA LEU A 137 6.02 10.62 0.62
C LEU A 137 6.46 10.78 2.08
N THR A 138 7.68 11.25 2.35
CA THR A 138 8.22 11.37 3.71
C THR A 138 7.29 12.11 4.67
N ARG A 139 6.75 13.27 4.24
CA ARG A 139 5.82 14.05 5.06
C ARG A 139 4.53 13.29 5.35
N PHE A 140 3.94 12.65 4.34
CA PHE A 140 2.71 11.90 4.50
C PHE A 140 2.91 10.69 5.43
N ALA A 141 3.97 9.91 5.23
CA ALA A 141 4.32 8.79 6.09
C ALA A 141 4.61 9.23 7.54
N SER A 142 5.26 10.38 7.73
CA SER A 142 5.47 10.97 9.07
C SER A 142 4.13 11.31 9.76
N ILE A 143 3.18 11.88 9.02
CA ILE A 143 1.84 12.20 9.53
C ILE A 143 1.10 10.92 9.93
N LEU A 144 1.06 9.90 9.05
CA LEU A 144 0.44 8.61 9.35
C LEU A 144 1.04 7.98 10.61
N THR A 145 2.38 7.97 10.70
CA THR A 145 3.10 7.41 11.85
C THR A 145 2.75 8.17 13.13
N THR A 146 2.72 9.50 13.07
CA THR A 146 2.38 10.34 14.24
C THR A 146 0.96 10.05 14.74
N ILE A 147 -0.02 9.98 13.83
CA ILE A 147 -1.42 9.68 14.20
C ILE A 147 -1.52 8.25 14.76
N ALA A 148 -0.92 7.26 14.08
CA ALA A 148 -0.97 5.87 14.53
C ALA A 148 -0.35 5.68 15.92
N GLU A 149 0.78 6.32 16.21
CA GLU A 149 1.38 6.29 17.55
C GLU A 149 0.49 6.93 18.61
N GLN A 150 -0.19 8.04 18.28
CA GLN A 150 -1.12 8.71 19.21
C GLN A 150 -2.34 7.85 19.51
N ILE A 151 -2.94 7.22 18.49
CA ILE A 151 -4.15 6.40 18.65
C ILE A 151 -3.86 5.06 19.31
N LEU A 152 -2.79 4.38 18.88
CA LEU A 152 -2.47 3.03 19.33
C LEU A 152 -1.62 3.00 20.62
N GLY A 153 -1.03 4.14 21.01
CA GLY A 153 -0.17 4.23 22.19
C GLY A 153 1.14 3.43 22.06
N VAL A 154 1.63 3.22 20.83
CA VAL A 154 2.84 2.47 20.52
C VAL A 154 3.90 3.36 19.90
N THR A 155 5.17 2.97 20.00
CA THR A 155 6.26 3.60 19.23
C THR A 155 6.54 2.77 18.00
N LEU A 156 6.50 3.37 16.82
CA LEU A 156 6.73 2.71 15.55
C LEU A 156 8.22 2.82 15.11
N PRO A 157 8.69 1.88 14.26
CA PRO A 157 10.10 1.82 13.90
C PRO A 157 10.56 2.95 12.96
N LEU A 158 9.66 3.59 12.22
CA LEU A 158 9.99 4.69 11.31
C LEU A 158 10.11 6.00 12.08
N HIS A 159 11.32 6.53 12.16
CA HIS A 159 11.60 7.81 12.84
C HIS A 159 11.87 8.90 11.80
N PHE A 160 11.09 9.97 11.87
CA PHE A 160 11.20 11.12 10.99
C PHE A 160 11.80 12.31 11.74
N SER A 161 12.62 13.11 11.05
CA SER A 161 13.21 14.34 11.63
C SER A 161 12.16 15.37 12.00
N GLU A 162 11.01 15.36 11.33
CA GLU A 162 9.85 16.22 11.58
C GLU A 162 8.60 15.38 11.69
N ARG A 163 7.81 15.59 12.74
CA ARG A 163 6.60 14.81 13.03
C ARG A 163 5.32 15.45 12.51
N TYR A 164 5.35 16.73 12.15
CA TYR A 164 4.19 17.49 11.64
C TYR A 164 2.94 17.41 12.52
N GLU A 165 3.09 17.48 13.85
CA GLU A 165 2.01 17.22 14.82
C GLU A 165 0.74 18.05 14.58
N ALA A 166 0.88 19.34 14.30
CA ALA A 166 -0.27 20.20 14.00
C ALA A 166 -1.02 19.77 12.71
N LEU A 167 -0.30 19.25 11.73
CA LEU A 167 -0.89 18.74 10.50
C LEU A 167 -1.50 17.34 10.72
N ALA A 168 -0.85 16.51 11.54
CA ALA A 168 -1.38 15.21 11.96
C ALA A 168 -2.74 15.36 12.67
N THR A 169 -2.87 16.32 13.59
CA THR A 169 -4.15 16.64 14.25
C THR A 169 -5.23 17.01 13.23
N ARG A 170 -4.93 17.89 12.29
CA ARG A 170 -5.90 18.29 11.25
C ARG A 170 -6.30 17.14 10.34
N VAL A 171 -5.35 16.30 9.91
CA VAL A 171 -5.62 15.11 9.09
C VAL A 171 -6.51 14.14 9.86
N LEU A 172 -6.28 13.96 11.16
CA LEU A 172 -7.15 13.12 12.01
C LEU A 172 -8.56 13.71 12.12
N GLU A 173 -8.69 15.02 12.30
CA GLU A 173 -10.00 15.70 12.31
C GLU A 173 -10.74 15.53 10.99
N ASP A 174 -10.06 15.65 9.84
CA ASP A 174 -10.62 15.39 8.51
C ASP A 174 -11.14 13.95 8.38
N ILE A 175 -10.33 12.94 8.82
CA ILE A 175 -10.71 11.53 8.79
C ILE A 175 -11.97 11.28 9.63
N LEU A 176 -12.01 11.79 10.86
CA LEU A 176 -13.13 11.58 11.77
C LEU A 176 -14.41 12.27 11.30
N SER A 177 -14.31 13.46 10.67
CA SER A 177 -15.48 14.16 10.13
C SER A 177 -16.07 13.49 8.90
N PHE A 178 -15.26 12.71 8.15
CA PHE A 178 -15.71 11.99 6.95
C PHE A 178 -16.44 10.68 7.26
N GLU A 179 -16.21 10.10 8.44
CA GLU A 179 -16.90 8.86 8.88
C GLU A 179 -18.32 9.13 9.42
N ASP A 180 -18.66 10.42 9.68
CA ASP A 180 -19.98 10.83 10.23
C ASP A 180 -21.01 11.17 9.13
N GLU A 181 -20.65 11.12 7.83
CA GLU A 181 -21.53 11.34 6.68
C GLU A 181 -21.96 9.98 6.04
#